data_63d7619a5cb9b09bac12bcec2b162ce9
#
_entry.id   63d7619a5cb9b09bac12bcec2b162ce9
#
_cell.length_a   1.000
_cell.length_b   1.000
_cell.length_c   1.000
_cell.angle_alpha   90.00
_cell.angle_beta   90.00
_cell.angle_gamma   90.00
#
_symmetry.space_group_name_H-M   'P 1'
#
loop_
_entity.id
_entity.type
_entity.pdbx_description
1 polymer ?
#
loop_
_entity_poly.entity_id
_entity_poly.type
_entity_poly.pdbx_seq_one_letter_code
_entity_poly.pdbx_strand_id
1 'polypeptide(L)'
;NIIKTGEEILLKYICTKDNIRTKSSVCPVCGERTELEKSDIYWCENCKVPLYDKTCECCGDKGRRITTDIRPVFPEERLLLEILLDKEIGTYDNSSVWNCAGNKYLIDGERIKFSVKDLKEKDADKVREQYEKFADAISYDSFNQYMDKFVSANKSRYEYIVKEAVDYIKESTKNYTTKDMFVSFSGGKDSTVTSSLVMRALSEPKVLHIFGDTTLEFPETIEYVKRFKKENPYTPVVSSKNKDKDFQELC
;
A
#
# COMPACT_ATOMS: atom_id res chain seq x y z
N ASN A 1 22.82 15.05 19.96
CA ASN A 1 21.46 15.25 19.43
C ASN A 1 21.57 15.93 18.08
N ILE A 2 21.84 15.16 17.03
CA ILE A 2 21.75 15.67 15.66
C ILE A 2 20.26 15.48 15.31
N ILE A 3 19.53 16.58 15.27
CA ILE A 3 18.24 16.65 14.62
C ILE A 3 18.55 16.38 13.15
N LYS A 4 18.22 15.18 12.66
CA LYS A 4 18.23 14.90 11.23
C LYS A 4 17.22 15.84 10.60
N THR A 5 17.72 16.88 9.95
CA THR A 5 16.89 17.79 9.19
C THR A 5 16.20 17.01 8.08
N GLY A 6 14.93 17.32 7.79
CA GLY A 6 14.10 16.59 6.83
C GLY A 6 14.67 16.44 5.42
N GLU A 7 15.80 17.08 5.10
CA GLU A 7 16.51 16.95 3.83
C GLU A 7 17.18 15.59 3.61
N GLU A 8 17.66 14.90 4.65
CA GLU A 8 18.29 13.56 4.49
C GLU A 8 17.29 12.46 4.12
N ILE A 9 16.01 12.64 4.42
CA ILE A 9 14.97 11.65 4.14
C ILE A 9 14.50 11.72 2.68
N LEU A 10 14.73 12.83 2.00
CA LEU A 10 14.31 13.09 0.61
C LEU A 10 15.25 12.52 -0.46
N LEU A 11 16.47 12.13 -0.10
CA LEU A 11 17.45 11.60 -1.04
C LEU A 11 17.24 10.09 -1.18
N LYS A 12 16.41 9.69 -2.16
CA LYS A 12 15.99 8.29 -2.38
C LYS A 12 16.85 7.53 -3.38
N TYR A 13 17.74 8.20 -4.08
CA TYR A 13 18.54 7.60 -5.12
C TYR A 13 20.02 7.72 -4.80
N ILE A 14 20.80 6.70 -5.16
CA ILE A 14 22.24 6.69 -5.05
C ILE A 14 22.89 6.51 -6.42
N CYS A 15 23.83 7.34 -6.76
CA CYS A 15 24.71 7.10 -7.88
C CYS A 15 25.85 6.20 -7.43
N THR A 16 25.92 4.98 -7.95
CA THR A 16 26.94 4.00 -7.58
C THR A 16 28.32 4.41 -8.10
N LYS A 17 28.38 5.19 -9.21
CA LYS A 17 29.63 5.69 -9.79
C LYS A 17 30.22 6.84 -8.99
N ASP A 18 29.41 7.83 -8.66
CA ASP A 18 29.89 9.04 -7.96
C ASP A 18 29.71 8.94 -6.44
N ASN A 19 29.05 7.86 -5.95
CA ASN A 19 28.74 7.62 -4.55
C ASN A 19 28.02 8.81 -3.86
N ILE A 20 27.09 9.42 -4.60
CA ILE A 20 26.29 10.54 -4.09
C ILE A 20 24.80 10.16 -4.00
N ARG A 21 24.13 10.75 -3.02
CA ARG A 21 22.68 10.67 -2.87
C ARG A 21 22.01 11.83 -3.60
N THR A 22 20.93 11.56 -4.30
CA THR A 22 20.19 12.55 -5.08
C THR A 22 18.68 12.30 -5.01
N LYS A 23 17.90 13.29 -5.38
CA LYS A 23 16.43 13.20 -5.55
C LYS A 23 16.03 12.70 -6.95
N SER A 24 16.99 12.63 -7.87
CA SER A 24 16.76 12.32 -9.28
C SER A 24 17.12 10.88 -9.61
N SER A 25 16.35 10.25 -10.48
CA SER A 25 16.67 8.95 -11.11
C SER A 25 17.84 9.04 -12.10
N VAL A 26 18.37 10.25 -12.35
CA VAL A 26 19.58 10.52 -13.13
C VAL A 26 20.54 11.29 -12.27
N CYS A 27 21.80 10.87 -12.24
CA CYS A 27 22.84 11.52 -11.49
C CYS A 27 23.13 12.93 -12.04
N PRO A 28 23.06 13.98 -11.20
CA PRO A 28 23.32 15.35 -11.66
C PRO A 28 24.80 15.62 -12.00
N VAL A 29 25.71 14.69 -11.63
CA VAL A 29 27.17 14.84 -11.88
C VAL A 29 27.57 14.09 -13.13
N CYS A 30 27.28 12.79 -13.25
CA CYS A 30 27.72 11.97 -14.39
C CYS A 30 26.65 11.68 -15.44
N GLY A 31 25.38 12.03 -15.17
CA GLY A 31 24.27 11.78 -16.10
C GLY A 31 23.80 10.31 -16.19
N GLU A 32 24.41 9.41 -15.43
CA GLU A 32 24.00 8.00 -15.42
C GLU A 32 22.75 7.77 -14.56
N ARG A 33 22.06 6.65 -14.79
CA ARG A 33 20.93 6.25 -13.96
C ARG A 33 21.40 5.95 -12.55
N THR A 34 20.62 6.45 -11.58
CA THR A 34 20.83 6.19 -10.17
C THR A 34 19.96 5.00 -9.73
N GLU A 35 20.37 4.33 -8.66
CA GLU A 35 19.61 3.25 -8.03
C GLU A 35 18.77 3.78 -6.87
N LEU A 36 17.58 3.23 -6.71
CA LEU A 36 16.74 3.54 -5.55
C LEU A 36 17.41 3.00 -4.29
N GLU A 37 17.67 3.88 -3.32
CA GLU A 37 18.21 3.46 -2.03
C GLU A 37 17.19 2.63 -1.26
N LYS A 38 17.53 1.38 -0.98
CA LYS A 38 16.68 0.48 -0.19
C LYS A 38 16.92 0.75 1.28
N SER A 39 15.89 1.21 1.97
CA SER A 39 15.93 1.38 3.41
C SER A 39 15.82 0.02 4.12
N ASP A 40 16.61 -0.18 5.17
CA ASP A 40 16.44 -1.32 6.06
C ASP A 40 15.10 -1.22 6.78
N ILE A 41 14.43 -2.34 6.91
CA ILE A 41 13.19 -2.52 7.68
C ILE A 41 13.48 -3.40 8.88
N TYR A 42 12.97 -2.99 10.02
CA TYR A 42 13.16 -3.65 11.30
C TYR A 42 11.85 -4.25 11.78
N TRP A 43 11.90 -5.15 12.75
CA TRP A 43 10.74 -5.77 13.37
C TRP A 43 10.69 -5.44 14.84
N CYS A 44 9.55 -4.98 15.31
CA CYS A 44 9.27 -4.79 16.74
C CYS A 44 8.68 -6.09 17.32
N GLU A 45 9.41 -6.73 18.21
CA GLU A 45 8.95 -7.99 18.84
C GLU A 45 7.75 -7.79 19.78
N ASN A 46 7.67 -6.62 20.43
CA ASN A 46 6.57 -6.29 21.33
C ASN A 46 5.28 -5.92 20.58
N CYS A 47 5.37 -5.03 19.60
CA CYS A 47 4.19 -4.58 18.84
C CYS A 47 3.81 -5.55 17.70
N LYS A 48 4.69 -6.48 17.32
CA LYS A 48 4.51 -7.44 16.21
C LYS A 48 4.30 -6.73 14.86
N VAL A 49 5.03 -5.66 14.60
CA VAL A 49 4.91 -4.88 13.35
C VAL A 49 6.26 -4.46 12.81
N PRO A 50 6.36 -4.22 11.47
CA PRO A 50 7.55 -3.66 10.86
C PRO A 50 7.81 -2.20 11.29
N LEU A 51 9.08 -1.82 11.29
CA LEU A 51 9.53 -0.48 11.57
C LEU A 51 10.39 0.04 10.42
N TYR A 52 10.21 1.29 10.06
CA TYR A 52 11.10 2.01 9.15
C TYR A 52 12.30 2.66 9.85
N ASP A 53 12.29 2.71 11.20
CA ASP A 53 13.43 3.12 12.00
C ASP A 53 13.81 1.98 12.98
N LYS A 54 14.98 2.11 13.59
CA LYS A 54 15.51 1.12 14.56
C LYS A 54 14.73 1.08 15.87
N THR A 55 13.95 2.09 16.18
CA THR A 55 13.21 2.22 17.44
C THR A 55 11.72 2.33 17.16
N CYS A 56 10.94 1.54 17.85
CA CYS A 56 9.48 1.58 17.79
C CYS A 56 8.95 2.83 18.52
N GLU A 57 8.20 3.68 17.83
CA GLU A 57 7.62 4.87 18.45
C GLU A 57 6.44 4.54 19.38
N CYS A 58 5.84 3.35 19.25
CA CYS A 58 4.72 2.92 20.09
C CYS A 58 5.19 2.40 21.45
N CYS A 59 6.23 1.54 21.51
CA CYS A 59 6.68 0.91 22.76
C CYS A 59 8.10 1.27 23.19
N GLY A 60 8.88 1.94 22.33
CA GLY A 60 10.27 2.34 22.61
C GLY A 60 11.30 1.25 22.37
N ASP A 61 10.90 0.03 22.03
CA ASP A 61 11.82 -1.10 21.83
C ASP A 61 12.64 -0.94 20.55
N LYS A 62 13.85 -1.53 20.58
CA LYS A 62 14.71 -1.61 19.39
C LYS A 62 14.28 -2.75 18.50
N GLY A 63 14.05 -2.43 17.22
CA GLY A 63 13.71 -3.40 16.21
C GLY A 63 14.91 -4.24 15.75
N ARG A 64 14.64 -5.50 15.40
CA ARG A 64 15.56 -6.42 14.73
C ARG A 64 15.46 -6.20 13.21
N ARG A 65 16.57 -5.99 12.51
CA ARG A 65 16.60 -5.88 11.05
C ARG A 65 16.05 -7.15 10.38
N ILE A 66 15.13 -7.00 9.45
CA ILE A 66 14.47 -8.15 8.81
C ILE A 66 14.61 -8.18 7.28
N THR A 67 14.39 -7.04 6.59
CA THR A 67 14.32 -7.00 5.14
C THR A 67 14.56 -5.58 4.63
N THR A 68 14.49 -5.38 3.32
CA THR A 68 14.48 -4.06 2.66
C THR A 68 13.18 -3.80 1.90
N ASP A 69 12.26 -4.75 1.88
CA ASP A 69 10.98 -4.65 1.20
C ASP A 69 9.93 -5.45 1.97
N ILE A 70 8.79 -4.83 2.24
CA ILE A 70 7.70 -5.44 2.99
C ILE A 70 6.35 -4.84 2.58
N ARG A 71 5.32 -5.68 2.57
CA ARG A 71 3.93 -5.24 2.42
C ARG A 71 3.03 -6.00 3.39
N PRO A 72 1.91 -5.40 3.84
CA PRO A 72 0.91 -6.13 4.60
C PRO A 72 0.29 -7.24 3.75
N VAL A 73 -0.12 -8.31 4.42
CA VAL A 73 -0.88 -9.42 3.84
C VAL A 73 -2.33 -9.27 4.26
N PHE A 74 -3.20 -9.07 3.27
CA PHE A 74 -4.64 -8.95 3.51
C PHE A 74 -5.25 -10.29 3.97
N PRO A 75 -6.38 -10.26 4.69
CA PRO A 75 -7.01 -11.47 5.20
C PRO A 75 -7.32 -12.53 4.13
N GLU A 76 -7.67 -12.12 2.92
CA GLU A 76 -7.89 -13.01 1.77
C GLU A 76 -6.61 -13.75 1.36
N GLU A 77 -5.49 -13.04 1.28
CA GLU A 77 -4.18 -13.64 0.99
C GLU A 77 -3.73 -14.54 2.15
N ARG A 78 -4.05 -14.17 3.39
CA ARG A 78 -3.78 -14.98 4.58
C ARG A 78 -4.51 -16.31 4.52
N LEU A 79 -5.81 -16.32 4.21
CA LEU A 79 -6.60 -17.54 4.00
C LEU A 79 -5.99 -18.42 2.91
N LEU A 80 -5.63 -17.81 1.77
CA LEU A 80 -4.96 -18.54 0.69
C LEU A 80 -3.61 -19.13 1.15
N LEU A 81 -2.85 -18.39 1.95
CA LEU A 81 -1.57 -18.86 2.50
C LEU A 81 -1.75 -20.09 3.41
N GLU A 82 -2.78 -20.10 4.26
CA GLU A 82 -3.11 -21.24 5.11
C GLU A 82 -3.43 -22.49 4.28
N ILE A 83 -4.27 -22.33 3.24
CA ILE A 83 -4.62 -23.41 2.32
C ILE A 83 -3.37 -23.95 1.58
N LEU A 84 -2.54 -23.05 1.07
CA LEU A 84 -1.33 -23.44 0.34
C LEU A 84 -0.28 -24.11 1.21
N LEU A 85 -0.24 -23.82 2.50
CA LEU A 85 0.67 -24.42 3.48
C LEU A 85 0.06 -25.61 4.21
N ASP A 86 -1.12 -26.10 3.82
CA ASP A 86 -1.87 -27.18 4.48
C ASP A 86 -2.07 -26.92 5.99
N LYS A 87 -2.36 -25.67 6.35
CA LYS A 87 -2.66 -25.28 7.71
C LYS A 87 -4.15 -25.40 7.99
N GLU A 88 -4.50 -25.57 9.24
CA GLU A 88 -5.88 -25.42 9.69
C GLU A 88 -6.33 -23.96 9.42
N ILE A 89 -7.53 -23.79 8.86
CA ILE A 89 -8.07 -22.45 8.56
C ILE A 89 -8.26 -21.67 9.86
N GLY A 90 -7.81 -20.43 9.87
CA GLY A 90 -7.80 -19.58 11.04
C GLY A 90 -6.52 -19.67 11.89
N THR A 91 -5.56 -20.48 11.51
CA THR A 91 -4.24 -20.58 12.21
C THR A 91 -3.59 -19.21 12.38
N TYR A 92 -3.71 -18.34 11.40
CA TYR A 92 -3.09 -17.02 11.39
C TYR A 92 -4.07 -15.86 11.62
N ASP A 93 -5.30 -16.14 12.06
CA ASP A 93 -6.34 -15.10 12.26
C ASP A 93 -5.91 -13.98 13.20
N ASN A 94 -5.18 -14.30 14.25
CA ASN A 94 -4.69 -13.34 15.22
C ASN A 94 -3.20 -13.00 15.06
N SER A 95 -2.60 -13.39 13.91
CA SER A 95 -1.18 -13.14 13.66
C SER A 95 -0.95 -11.91 12.81
N SER A 96 0.19 -11.26 13.03
CA SER A 96 0.69 -10.18 12.20
C SER A 96 1.41 -10.76 10.99
N VAL A 97 0.78 -10.69 9.81
CA VAL A 97 1.28 -11.34 8.60
C VAL A 97 1.73 -10.32 7.57
N TRP A 98 2.96 -10.49 7.08
CA TRP A 98 3.61 -9.60 6.12
C TRP A 98 4.30 -10.40 5.02
N ASN A 99 4.34 -9.86 3.81
CA ASN A 99 5.14 -10.41 2.71
C ASN A 99 6.46 -9.63 2.57
N CYS A 100 7.58 -10.36 2.51
CA CYS A 100 8.94 -9.82 2.40
C CYS A 100 9.53 -10.00 1.00
N ALA A 101 8.75 -9.78 -0.04
CA ALA A 101 9.02 -10.02 -1.44
C ALA A 101 8.94 -11.51 -1.86
N GLY A 102 8.31 -11.73 -3.01
CA GLY A 102 8.13 -13.06 -3.58
C GLY A 102 7.37 -14.01 -2.65
N ASN A 103 7.91 -15.22 -2.47
CA ASN A 103 7.32 -16.28 -1.66
C ASN A 103 7.84 -16.30 -0.21
N LYS A 104 8.29 -15.18 0.32
CA LYS A 104 8.78 -15.06 1.70
C LYS A 104 7.76 -14.28 2.53
N TYR A 105 7.25 -14.91 3.56
CA TYR A 105 6.31 -14.31 4.50
C TYR A 105 6.93 -14.19 5.88
N LEU A 106 6.45 -13.22 6.62
CA LEU A 106 6.77 -13.00 8.02
C LEU A 106 5.48 -13.12 8.82
N ILE A 107 5.43 -14.04 9.75
CA ILE A 107 4.30 -14.28 10.64
C ILE A 107 4.78 -14.08 12.05
N ASP A 108 4.25 -13.10 12.74
CA ASP A 108 4.66 -12.69 14.09
C ASP A 108 6.17 -12.51 14.28
N GLY A 109 6.88 -12.10 13.22
CA GLY A 109 8.32 -11.91 13.21
C GLY A 109 9.13 -13.11 12.73
N GLU A 110 8.52 -14.28 12.59
CA GLU A 110 9.16 -15.48 12.09
C GLU A 110 9.01 -15.60 10.58
N ARG A 111 10.13 -15.92 9.91
CA ARG A 111 10.16 -16.01 8.44
C ARG A 111 9.71 -17.38 7.96
N ILE A 112 8.68 -17.38 7.13
CA ILE A 112 8.21 -18.56 6.40
C ILE A 112 8.55 -18.40 4.92
N LYS A 113 9.00 -19.48 4.31
CA LYS A 113 9.25 -19.57 2.87
C LYS A 113 8.65 -20.86 2.35
N PHE A 114 7.95 -20.79 1.23
CA PHE A 114 7.50 -21.98 0.52
C PHE A 114 8.10 -22.04 -0.89
N SER A 115 8.18 -23.24 -1.42
CA SER A 115 8.72 -23.47 -2.75
C SER A 115 7.61 -23.25 -3.81
N VAL A 116 7.94 -22.50 -4.86
CA VAL A 116 7.05 -22.38 -6.03
C VAL A 116 6.83 -23.75 -6.70
N LYS A 117 7.78 -24.68 -6.56
CA LYS A 117 7.63 -26.05 -7.08
C LYS A 117 6.50 -26.76 -6.34
N ASP A 118 6.46 -26.65 -5.02
CA ASP A 118 5.44 -27.29 -4.19
C ASP A 118 4.03 -26.76 -4.53
N LEU A 119 3.93 -25.47 -4.92
CA LEU A 119 2.67 -24.88 -5.36
C LEU A 119 2.17 -25.47 -6.69
N LYS A 120 3.07 -25.84 -7.62
CA LYS A 120 2.68 -26.44 -8.90
C LYS A 120 2.12 -27.85 -8.75
N GLU A 121 2.38 -28.50 -7.64
CA GLU A 121 1.85 -29.83 -7.30
C GLU A 121 0.46 -29.75 -6.64
N LYS A 122 0.02 -28.56 -6.25
CA LYS A 122 -1.32 -28.33 -5.69
C LYS A 122 -2.39 -28.36 -6.79
N ASP A 123 -3.49 -29.02 -6.49
CA ASP A 123 -4.67 -29.04 -7.32
C ASP A 123 -5.40 -27.67 -7.20
N ALA A 124 -5.38 -26.91 -8.28
CA ALA A 124 -5.92 -25.55 -8.29
C ALA A 124 -7.43 -25.50 -8.03
N ASP A 125 -8.18 -26.53 -8.47
CA ASP A 125 -9.63 -26.57 -8.26
C ASP A 125 -9.96 -26.84 -6.79
N LYS A 126 -9.20 -27.73 -6.13
CA LYS A 126 -9.34 -27.97 -4.69
C LYS A 126 -8.98 -26.74 -3.85
N VAL A 127 -7.92 -26.02 -4.24
CA VAL A 127 -7.53 -24.78 -3.57
C VAL A 127 -8.66 -23.74 -3.71
N ARG A 128 -9.26 -23.61 -4.89
CA ARG A 128 -10.37 -22.69 -5.13
C ARG A 128 -11.61 -23.08 -4.32
N GLU A 129 -12.00 -24.35 -4.33
CA GLU A 129 -13.13 -24.87 -3.54
C GLU A 129 -12.96 -24.58 -2.05
N GLN A 130 -11.77 -24.85 -1.51
CA GLN A 130 -11.48 -24.53 -0.12
C GLN A 130 -11.53 -23.03 0.17
N TYR A 131 -10.97 -22.19 -0.70
CA TYR A 131 -11.01 -20.75 -0.55
C TYR A 131 -12.45 -20.23 -0.53
N GLU A 132 -13.27 -20.61 -1.52
CA GLU A 132 -14.67 -20.18 -1.63
C GLU A 132 -15.51 -20.60 -0.41
N LYS A 133 -15.24 -21.79 0.13
CA LYS A 133 -15.92 -22.30 1.34
C LYS A 133 -15.72 -21.42 2.58
N PHE A 134 -14.55 -20.77 2.70
CA PHE A 134 -14.19 -19.99 3.90
C PHE A 134 -14.09 -18.49 3.65
N ALA A 135 -14.24 -18.02 2.42
CA ALA A 135 -14.10 -16.60 2.06
C ALA A 135 -15.09 -15.69 2.82
N ASP A 136 -16.33 -16.14 3.03
CA ASP A 136 -17.34 -15.36 3.74
C ASP A 136 -17.09 -15.23 5.25
N ALA A 137 -16.20 -16.03 5.81
CA ALA A 137 -15.83 -16.00 7.22
C ALA A 137 -14.61 -15.09 7.52
N ILE A 138 -14.05 -14.45 6.50
CA ILE A 138 -12.87 -13.58 6.63
C ILE A 138 -13.21 -12.37 7.52
N SER A 139 -12.40 -12.14 8.57
CA SER A 139 -12.47 -10.94 9.42
C SER A 139 -11.24 -10.06 9.20
N TYR A 140 -11.48 -8.75 9.15
CA TYR A 140 -10.46 -7.70 9.10
C TYR A 140 -10.04 -7.18 10.48
N ASP A 141 -10.64 -7.65 11.58
CA ASP A 141 -10.41 -7.09 12.91
C ASP A 141 -8.96 -7.11 13.33
N SER A 142 -8.33 -8.27 13.27
CA SER A 142 -6.92 -8.43 13.60
C SER A 142 -6.00 -7.66 12.63
N PHE A 143 -6.32 -7.71 11.32
CA PHE A 143 -5.59 -6.93 10.31
C PHE A 143 -5.60 -5.44 10.63
N ASN A 144 -6.78 -4.87 10.92
CA ASN A 144 -6.92 -3.46 11.25
C ASN A 144 -6.15 -3.09 12.52
N GLN A 145 -6.21 -3.93 13.57
CA GLN A 145 -5.43 -3.72 14.80
C GLN A 145 -3.93 -3.67 14.53
N TYR A 146 -3.40 -4.55 13.69
CA TYR A 146 -1.97 -4.51 13.34
C TYR A 146 -1.62 -3.34 12.43
N MET A 147 -2.52 -2.88 11.56
CA MET A 147 -2.31 -1.67 10.77
C MET A 147 -2.27 -0.42 11.65
N ASP A 148 -3.15 -0.30 12.65
CA ASP A 148 -3.12 0.80 13.62
C ASP A 148 -1.83 0.81 14.44
N LYS A 149 -1.39 -0.37 14.89
CA LYS A 149 -0.09 -0.51 15.57
C LYS A 149 1.08 -0.17 14.67
N PHE A 150 1.03 -0.57 13.40
CA PHE A 150 2.07 -0.25 12.41
C PHE A 150 2.18 1.25 12.17
N VAL A 151 1.06 1.94 12.00
CA VAL A 151 1.04 3.41 11.87
C VAL A 151 1.57 4.07 13.13
N SER A 152 1.13 3.61 14.31
CA SER A 152 1.59 4.16 15.60
C SER A 152 3.08 3.93 15.85
N ALA A 153 3.60 2.77 15.44
CA ALA A 153 5.01 2.40 15.59
C ALA A 153 5.95 3.17 14.63
N ASN A 154 5.37 3.80 13.58
CA ASN A 154 6.08 4.56 12.55
C ASN A 154 5.47 5.97 12.39
N LYS A 155 4.95 6.56 13.45
CA LYS A 155 4.14 7.78 13.41
C LYS A 155 4.86 8.95 12.74
N SER A 156 6.09 9.23 13.14
CA SER A 156 6.87 10.34 12.59
C SER A 156 7.09 10.21 11.08
N ARG A 157 7.36 8.98 10.61
CA ARG A 157 7.49 8.72 9.18
C ARG A 157 6.17 8.91 8.45
N TYR A 158 5.07 8.39 9.01
CA TYR A 158 3.74 8.55 8.43
C TYR A 158 3.36 10.04 8.30
N GLU A 159 3.52 10.80 9.38
CA GLU A 159 3.24 12.24 9.40
C GLU A 159 4.11 12.99 8.38
N TYR A 160 5.39 12.61 8.28
CA TYR A 160 6.31 13.21 7.32
C TYR A 160 5.86 12.98 5.86
N ILE A 161 5.60 11.73 5.45
CA ILE A 161 5.22 11.44 4.05
C ILE A 161 3.85 12.04 3.69
N VAL A 162 2.91 12.08 4.64
CA VAL A 162 1.60 12.74 4.45
C VAL A 162 1.79 14.24 4.28
N LYS A 163 2.62 14.87 5.12
CA LYS A 163 2.93 16.30 5.02
C LYS A 163 3.59 16.64 3.68
N GLU A 164 4.61 15.88 3.28
CA GLU A 164 5.29 16.05 1.98
C GLU A 164 4.29 16.00 0.82
N ALA A 165 3.40 15.02 0.80
CA ALA A 165 2.38 14.87 -0.23
C ALA A 165 1.36 16.02 -0.22
N VAL A 166 0.89 16.42 0.95
CA VAL A 166 -0.05 17.54 1.11
C VAL A 166 0.58 18.85 0.68
N ASP A 167 1.83 19.13 1.06
CA ASP A 167 2.53 20.35 0.68
C ASP A 167 2.78 20.40 -0.84
N TYR A 168 3.13 19.26 -1.45
CA TYR A 168 3.26 19.13 -2.89
C TYR A 168 1.94 19.43 -3.63
N ILE A 169 0.83 18.88 -3.16
CA ILE A 169 -0.49 19.10 -3.75
C ILE A 169 -0.85 20.60 -3.63
N LYS A 170 -0.70 21.21 -2.46
CA LYS A 170 -0.98 22.63 -2.24
C LYS A 170 -0.18 23.53 -3.19
N GLU A 171 1.13 23.25 -3.31
CA GLU A 171 1.99 24.04 -4.20
C GLU A 171 1.59 23.87 -5.67
N SER A 172 1.33 22.62 -6.08
CA SER A 172 0.94 22.32 -7.46
C SER A 172 -0.42 22.88 -7.85
N THR A 173 -1.31 23.08 -6.88
CA THR A 173 -2.68 23.53 -7.12
C THR A 173 -2.93 25.01 -6.78
N LYS A 174 -1.94 25.75 -6.31
CA LYS A 174 -2.10 27.12 -5.79
C LYS A 174 -2.72 28.13 -6.77
N ASN A 175 -2.57 27.89 -8.06
CA ASN A 175 -3.08 28.77 -9.12
C ASN A 175 -4.41 28.28 -9.73
N TYR A 176 -5.01 27.22 -9.17
CA TYR A 176 -6.23 26.60 -9.67
C TYR A 176 -7.32 26.62 -8.60
N THR A 177 -8.56 26.62 -9.05
CA THR A 177 -9.70 26.39 -8.19
C THR A 177 -10.14 24.93 -8.26
N THR A 178 -10.96 24.48 -7.31
CA THR A 178 -11.49 23.10 -7.32
C THR A 178 -12.33 22.78 -8.56
N LYS A 179 -12.77 23.81 -9.32
CA LYS A 179 -13.50 23.64 -10.59
C LYS A 179 -12.57 23.36 -11.77
N ASP A 180 -11.29 23.71 -11.63
CA ASP A 180 -10.29 23.55 -12.69
C ASP A 180 -9.53 22.24 -12.60
N MET A 181 -9.87 21.40 -11.63
CA MET A 181 -9.14 20.16 -11.35
C MET A 181 -10.08 18.99 -11.07
N PHE A 182 -9.57 17.79 -11.24
CA PHE A 182 -10.25 16.56 -10.85
C PHE A 182 -9.25 15.51 -10.36
N VAL A 183 -9.76 14.53 -9.64
CA VAL A 183 -9.02 13.32 -9.26
C VAL A 183 -9.38 12.20 -10.24
N SER A 184 -8.39 11.65 -10.93
CA SER A 184 -8.58 10.40 -11.68
C SER A 184 -8.70 9.26 -10.67
N PHE A 185 -9.89 8.66 -10.60
CA PHE A 185 -10.25 7.70 -9.56
C PHE A 185 -10.55 6.34 -10.17
N SER A 186 -9.61 5.42 -10.07
CA SER A 186 -9.77 4.06 -10.62
C SER A 186 -10.42 3.07 -9.66
N GLY A 187 -10.71 3.47 -8.41
CA GLY A 187 -11.18 2.55 -7.37
C GLY A 187 -10.07 1.66 -6.77
N GLY A 188 -8.82 1.76 -7.25
CA GLY A 188 -7.67 1.08 -6.68
C GLY A 188 -7.08 1.82 -5.47
N LYS A 189 -6.18 1.15 -4.73
CA LYS A 189 -5.55 1.68 -3.51
C LYS A 189 -4.87 3.04 -3.73
N ASP A 190 -4.15 3.20 -4.84
CA ASP A 190 -3.35 4.40 -5.09
C ASP A 190 -4.24 5.62 -5.39
N SER A 191 -5.30 5.45 -6.17
CA SER A 191 -6.27 6.50 -6.45
C SER A 191 -7.09 6.88 -5.20
N THR A 192 -7.37 5.92 -4.32
CA THR A 192 -8.04 6.16 -3.04
C THR A 192 -7.15 6.98 -2.09
N VAL A 193 -5.87 6.64 -2.00
CA VAL A 193 -4.89 7.43 -1.22
C VAL A 193 -4.76 8.83 -1.80
N THR A 194 -4.65 8.96 -3.13
CA THR A 194 -4.60 10.26 -3.82
C THR A 194 -5.83 11.11 -3.51
N SER A 195 -7.03 10.52 -3.58
CA SER A 195 -8.28 11.18 -3.19
C SER A 195 -8.22 11.72 -1.76
N SER A 196 -7.82 10.88 -0.80
CA SER A 196 -7.69 11.27 0.61
C SER A 196 -6.69 12.43 0.81
N LEU A 197 -5.53 12.37 0.14
CA LEU A 197 -4.50 13.41 0.25
C LEU A 197 -4.94 14.73 -0.38
N VAL A 198 -5.63 14.69 -1.53
CA VAL A 198 -6.19 15.88 -2.20
C VAL A 198 -7.22 16.55 -1.31
N MET A 199 -8.17 15.79 -0.75
CA MET A 199 -9.18 16.34 0.16
C MET A 199 -8.56 16.97 1.41
N ARG A 200 -7.51 16.34 1.97
CA ARG A 200 -6.75 16.90 3.12
C ARG A 200 -5.99 18.17 2.75
N ALA A 201 -5.33 18.18 1.58
CA ALA A 201 -4.51 19.30 1.14
C ALA A 201 -5.36 20.55 0.87
N LEU A 202 -6.50 20.36 0.22
CA LEU A 202 -7.37 21.48 -0.18
C LEU A 202 -8.42 21.82 0.89
N SER A 203 -8.56 20.98 1.92
CA SER A 203 -9.64 21.07 2.93
C SER A 203 -11.02 21.18 2.28
N GLU A 204 -11.21 20.55 1.12
CA GLU A 204 -12.37 20.67 0.27
C GLU A 204 -12.82 19.30 -0.25
N PRO A 205 -13.96 18.76 0.20
CA PRO A 205 -14.45 17.46 -0.24
C PRO A 205 -15.07 17.49 -1.65
N LYS A 206 -15.34 18.70 -2.21
CA LYS A 206 -16.08 18.86 -3.48
C LYS A 206 -15.21 18.79 -4.72
N VAL A 207 -13.98 18.33 -4.62
CA VAL A 207 -13.15 18.08 -5.82
C VAL A 207 -13.78 16.97 -6.64
N LEU A 208 -13.97 17.21 -7.93
CA LEU A 208 -14.53 16.23 -8.85
C LEU A 208 -13.64 14.99 -8.93
N HIS A 209 -14.24 13.81 -8.80
CA HIS A 209 -13.60 12.52 -9.06
C HIS A 209 -14.17 11.94 -10.33
N ILE A 210 -13.30 11.47 -11.22
CA ILE A 210 -13.71 10.85 -12.49
C ILE A 210 -13.26 9.38 -12.47
N PHE A 211 -14.24 8.49 -12.50
CA PHE A 211 -14.04 7.05 -12.68
C PHE A 211 -14.27 6.69 -14.15
N GLY A 212 -13.22 6.21 -14.83
CA GLY A 212 -13.33 5.69 -16.18
C GLY A 212 -13.79 4.23 -16.15
N ASP A 213 -15.02 3.97 -16.56
CA ASP A 213 -15.56 2.62 -16.70
C ASP A 213 -15.27 2.11 -18.12
N THR A 214 -14.23 1.29 -18.23
CA THR A 214 -13.79 0.69 -19.50
C THR A 214 -14.60 -0.55 -19.86
N THR A 215 -15.51 -1.00 -19.00
CA THR A 215 -16.27 -2.26 -19.10
C THR A 215 -15.45 -3.53 -18.80
N LEU A 216 -14.18 -3.38 -18.45
CA LEU A 216 -13.29 -4.49 -18.07
C LEU A 216 -12.97 -4.53 -16.57
N GLU A 217 -13.53 -3.61 -15.79
CA GLU A 217 -13.32 -3.56 -14.36
C GLU A 217 -13.90 -4.79 -13.67
N PHE A 218 -13.16 -5.30 -12.68
CA PHE A 218 -13.68 -6.36 -11.82
C PHE A 218 -14.95 -5.90 -11.08
N PRO A 219 -15.92 -6.79 -10.85
CA PRO A 219 -17.14 -6.48 -10.09
C PRO A 219 -16.85 -5.80 -8.76
N GLU A 220 -15.83 -6.26 -8.04
CA GLU A 220 -15.38 -5.72 -6.75
C GLU A 220 -14.92 -4.25 -6.86
N THR A 221 -14.29 -3.87 -7.95
CA THR A 221 -13.91 -2.47 -8.22
C THR A 221 -15.15 -1.59 -8.38
N ILE A 222 -16.13 -2.06 -9.14
CA ILE A 222 -17.40 -1.36 -9.34
C ILE A 222 -18.16 -1.21 -8.00
N GLU A 223 -18.20 -2.25 -7.18
CA GLU A 223 -18.81 -2.23 -5.86
C GLU A 223 -18.08 -1.25 -4.92
N TYR A 224 -16.76 -1.26 -4.95
CA TYR A 224 -15.96 -0.30 -4.18
C TYR A 224 -16.27 1.14 -4.57
N VAL A 225 -16.34 1.47 -5.86
CA VAL A 225 -16.70 2.81 -6.34
C VAL A 225 -18.10 3.22 -5.88
N LYS A 226 -19.07 2.29 -5.90
CA LYS A 226 -20.43 2.54 -5.37
C LYS A 226 -20.39 2.82 -3.87
N ARG A 227 -19.64 2.01 -3.10
CA ARG A 227 -19.47 2.20 -1.66
C ARG A 227 -18.78 3.52 -1.35
N PHE A 228 -17.70 3.87 -2.06
CA PHE A 228 -17.00 5.13 -1.92
C PHE A 228 -17.94 6.33 -2.11
N LYS A 229 -18.80 6.32 -3.14
CA LYS A 229 -19.82 7.35 -3.36
C LYS A 229 -20.79 7.48 -2.17
N LYS A 230 -21.21 6.37 -1.62
CA LYS A 230 -22.14 6.32 -0.46
C LYS A 230 -21.50 6.87 0.81
N GLU A 231 -20.24 6.52 1.06
CA GLU A 231 -19.48 6.93 2.25
C GLU A 231 -18.97 8.38 2.16
N ASN A 232 -18.84 8.92 0.96
CA ASN A 232 -18.37 10.28 0.70
C ASN A 232 -19.43 11.13 -0.05
N PRO A 233 -20.59 11.40 0.56
CA PRO A 233 -21.74 12.00 -0.14
C PRO A 233 -21.48 13.43 -0.63
N TYR A 234 -20.49 14.12 -0.07
CA TYR A 234 -20.09 15.46 -0.48
C TYR A 234 -19.05 15.48 -1.60
N THR A 235 -18.48 14.35 -1.94
CA THR A 235 -17.48 14.21 -3.00
C THR A 235 -18.15 13.82 -4.31
N PRO A 236 -18.16 14.71 -5.33
CA PRO A 236 -18.77 14.38 -6.61
C PRO A 236 -17.93 13.32 -7.33
N VAL A 237 -18.52 12.17 -7.59
CA VAL A 237 -17.91 11.09 -8.36
C VAL A 237 -18.73 10.80 -9.61
N VAL A 238 -18.16 11.10 -10.76
CA VAL A 238 -18.75 10.85 -12.08
C VAL A 238 -18.14 9.57 -12.65
N SER A 239 -18.98 8.65 -13.08
CA SER A 239 -18.54 7.50 -13.87
C SER A 239 -18.65 7.87 -15.36
N SER A 240 -17.54 7.83 -16.07
CA SER A 240 -17.47 8.03 -17.50
C SER A 240 -17.37 6.67 -18.19
N LYS A 241 -18.35 6.35 -19.02
CA LYS A 241 -18.43 5.12 -19.80
C LYS A 241 -18.75 5.48 -21.23
N ASN A 242 -18.13 4.79 -22.19
CA ASN A 242 -18.59 4.87 -23.57
C ASN A 242 -20.02 4.31 -23.64
N LYS A 243 -20.93 5.07 -24.27
CA LYS A 243 -22.34 4.72 -24.34
C LYS A 243 -22.68 3.79 -25.51
N ASP A 244 -21.86 3.85 -26.53
CA ASP A 244 -22.15 3.24 -27.82
C ASP A 244 -21.37 1.93 -28.04
N LYS A 245 -20.19 1.80 -27.43
CA LYS A 245 -19.30 0.67 -27.59
C LYS A 245 -18.66 0.27 -26.27
N ASP A 246 -18.50 -1.01 -26.05
CA ASP A 246 -17.66 -1.53 -25.00
C ASP A 246 -16.17 -1.55 -25.42
N PHE A 247 -15.30 -1.98 -24.50
CA PHE A 247 -13.85 -1.99 -24.78
C PHE A 247 -13.50 -2.96 -25.93
N GLN A 248 -14.18 -4.10 -26.05
CA GLN A 248 -13.91 -5.09 -27.09
C GLN A 248 -14.29 -4.58 -28.47
N GLU A 249 -15.34 -3.76 -28.56
CA GLU A 249 -15.78 -3.13 -29.81
C GLU A 249 -14.91 -1.94 -30.24
N LEU A 250 -14.08 -1.41 -29.30
CA LEU A 250 -13.17 -0.29 -29.55
C LEU A 250 -11.76 -0.74 -29.96
N CYS A 251 -11.39 -1.99 -29.69
CA CYS A 251 -10.12 -2.61 -30.08
C CYS A 251 -10.26 -3.44 -31.34
#